data_79c07125cddfa00236de0841283ce7fb
#
_entry.id   79c07125cddfa00236de0841283ce7fb
#
_cell.length_a   1.000
_cell.length_b   1.000
_cell.length_c   1.000
_cell.angle_alpha   90.00
_cell.angle_beta   90.00
_cell.angle_gamma   90.00
#
_symmetry.space_group_name_H-M   'P 1'
#
loop_
_entity.id
_entity.type
_entity.pdbx_description
1 polymer ?
#
loop_
_entity_poly.entity_id
_entity_poly.type
_entity_poly.pdbx_seq_one_letter_code
_entity_poly.pdbx_strand_id
1 'polypeptide(L)'
;YLNVDPGTMSPYQHGEVYVTDDGAETDLDLGHYERYTSLTLTKENNYTTGRIYHSVITKERRGDYLGGTVQVVPHVTDEIKQCIMRISQGMDVTIVEIGGTVGDIESLPFLEAIRQMPYDVGRENVLYVHLTLVPYIGTAGELQTKPTQHSVNKLREIGIQPHILLCRTDRYLPPELKGKIAMFCNVEKDAVITAKD
;
A
#
# COMPACT_ATOMS: atom_id res chain seq x y z
N TYR A 1 -1.46 -7.26 -9.34
CA TYR A 1 -1.47 -8.23 -10.43
C TYR A 1 -1.24 -9.66 -9.93
N LEU A 2 -1.70 -10.65 -10.75
CA LEU A 2 -1.62 -12.09 -10.43
C LEU A 2 -0.33 -12.77 -10.90
N ASN A 3 0.57 -12.07 -11.54
CA ASN A 3 1.89 -12.60 -11.84
C ASN A 3 2.62 -12.91 -10.53
N VAL A 4 3.16 -14.10 -10.41
CA VAL A 4 3.92 -14.50 -9.21
C VAL A 4 5.21 -13.71 -9.09
N ASP A 5 5.82 -13.44 -10.24
CA ASP A 5 7.08 -12.75 -10.38
C ASP A 5 6.94 -11.59 -11.39
N PRO A 6 7.36 -10.36 -11.07
CA PRO A 6 7.34 -9.23 -12.00
C PRO A 6 8.17 -9.45 -13.26
N GLY A 7 9.25 -10.21 -13.19
CA GLY A 7 10.13 -10.52 -14.32
C GLY A 7 9.45 -11.29 -15.47
N THR A 8 8.30 -11.90 -15.21
CA THR A 8 7.50 -12.57 -16.25
C THR A 8 6.63 -11.61 -17.08
N MET A 9 6.57 -10.33 -16.70
CA MET A 9 5.73 -9.33 -17.36
C MET A 9 6.49 -8.60 -18.46
N SER A 10 5.72 -8.18 -19.49
CA SER A 10 6.28 -7.36 -20.57
C SER A 10 6.70 -5.98 -20.04
N PRO A 11 7.95 -5.52 -20.30
CA PRO A 11 8.38 -4.18 -19.93
C PRO A 11 7.54 -3.06 -20.55
N TYR A 12 6.89 -3.31 -21.68
CA TYR A 12 5.98 -2.33 -22.31
C TYR A 12 4.69 -2.10 -21.52
N GLN A 13 4.26 -3.09 -20.73
CA GLN A 13 3.03 -2.99 -19.95
C GLN A 13 3.30 -2.61 -18.49
N HIS A 14 4.37 -3.17 -17.91
CA HIS A 14 4.68 -3.00 -16.49
C HIS A 14 5.83 -2.02 -16.23
N GLY A 15 6.67 -1.76 -17.21
CA GLY A 15 7.93 -1.05 -17.04
C GLY A 15 9.09 -2.00 -16.72
N GLU A 16 10.22 -1.41 -16.37
CA GLU A 16 11.42 -2.16 -15.99
C GLU A 16 11.25 -2.80 -14.60
N VAL A 17 11.96 -3.90 -14.38
CA VAL A 17 12.07 -4.54 -13.05
C VAL A 17 13.38 -4.15 -12.40
N TYR A 18 13.41 -4.23 -11.06
CA TYR A 18 14.63 -4.13 -10.27
C TYR A 18 15.06 -5.52 -9.82
N VAL A 19 16.34 -5.84 -9.95
CA VAL A 19 16.91 -7.11 -9.50
C VAL A 19 17.66 -6.87 -8.20
N THR A 20 17.22 -7.52 -7.14
CA THR A 20 17.85 -7.45 -5.82
C THR A 20 19.17 -8.22 -5.79
N ASP A 21 20.03 -7.97 -4.79
CA ASP A 21 21.31 -8.67 -4.63
C ASP A 21 21.16 -10.19 -4.46
N ASP A 22 20.02 -10.65 -3.93
CA ASP A 22 19.69 -12.08 -3.83
C ASP A 22 19.07 -12.66 -5.11
N GLY A 23 19.07 -11.89 -6.21
CA GLY A 23 18.67 -12.33 -7.56
C GLY A 23 17.18 -12.34 -7.82
N ALA A 24 16.37 -11.76 -6.96
CA ALA A 24 14.93 -11.66 -7.19
C ALA A 24 14.60 -10.50 -8.14
N GLU A 25 13.75 -10.76 -9.12
CA GLU A 25 13.13 -9.73 -9.96
C GLU A 25 11.94 -9.14 -9.20
N THR A 26 11.98 -7.83 -8.98
CA THR A 26 11.00 -7.11 -8.15
C THR A 26 10.46 -5.90 -8.89
N ASP A 27 9.50 -5.22 -8.28
CA ASP A 27 9.03 -3.94 -8.78
C ASP A 27 10.16 -2.90 -8.77
N LEU A 28 10.17 -2.01 -9.75
CA LEU A 28 11.20 -0.98 -9.91
C LEU A 28 11.33 -0.06 -8.68
N ASP A 29 10.25 0.11 -7.94
CA ASP A 29 10.21 0.97 -6.76
C ASP A 29 11.23 0.55 -5.69
N LEU A 30 11.59 -0.74 -5.59
CA LEU A 30 12.62 -1.20 -4.67
C LEU A 30 13.97 -0.55 -4.94
N GLY A 31 14.33 -0.38 -6.21
CA GLY A 31 15.55 0.33 -6.61
C GLY A 31 15.54 1.81 -6.19
N HIS A 32 14.38 2.45 -6.21
CA HIS A 32 14.24 3.80 -5.68
C HIS A 32 14.41 3.84 -4.16
N TYR A 33 13.84 2.87 -3.43
CA TYR A 33 13.99 2.81 -1.98
C TYR A 33 15.45 2.61 -1.56
N GLU A 34 16.18 1.71 -2.19
CA GLU A 34 17.61 1.55 -1.95
C GLU A 34 18.42 2.82 -2.26
N ARG A 35 18.04 3.56 -3.30
CA ARG A 35 18.70 4.80 -3.67
C ARG A 35 18.58 5.90 -2.61
N TYR A 36 17.46 5.93 -1.88
CA TYR A 36 17.17 6.98 -0.87
C TYR A 36 17.41 6.51 0.56
N THR A 37 17.77 5.26 0.76
CA THR A 37 18.06 4.67 2.07
C THR A 37 19.42 3.99 2.06
N SER A 38 19.88 3.54 3.22
CA SER A 38 21.11 2.70 3.32
C SER A 38 20.77 1.21 3.44
N LEU A 39 19.55 0.82 3.05
CA LEU A 39 19.06 -0.54 3.14
C LEU A 39 19.42 -1.32 1.88
N THR A 40 19.77 -2.58 2.04
CA THR A 40 19.78 -3.55 0.95
C THR A 40 18.49 -4.36 1.02
N LEU A 41 17.69 -4.30 -0.02
CA LEU A 41 16.41 -5.00 -0.09
C LEU A 41 16.59 -6.38 -0.73
N THR A 42 15.69 -7.28 -0.37
CA THR A 42 15.70 -8.68 -0.80
C THR A 42 14.35 -9.07 -1.38
N LYS A 43 14.24 -10.29 -1.88
CA LYS A 43 12.97 -10.87 -2.34
C LYS A 43 11.84 -10.83 -1.30
N GLU A 44 12.17 -10.70 -0.02
CA GLU A 44 11.19 -10.62 1.06
C GLU A 44 10.59 -9.21 1.21
N ASN A 45 11.11 -8.24 0.47
CA ASN A 45 10.61 -6.85 0.51
C ASN A 45 9.58 -6.53 -0.59
N ASN A 46 9.27 -7.51 -1.47
CA ASN A 46 8.27 -7.34 -2.53
C ASN A 46 7.37 -8.57 -2.62
N TYR A 47 6.06 -8.36 -2.57
CA TYR A 47 5.06 -9.43 -2.69
C TYR A 47 3.98 -9.02 -3.68
N THR A 48 3.84 -9.81 -4.74
CA THR A 48 2.71 -9.69 -5.68
C THR A 48 1.48 -10.42 -5.14
N THR A 49 0.30 -10.05 -5.62
CA THR A 49 -0.94 -10.82 -5.37
C THR A 49 -0.75 -12.28 -5.74
N GLY A 50 -0.15 -12.53 -6.92
CA GLY A 50 0.09 -13.90 -7.40
C GLY A 50 0.99 -14.70 -6.47
N ARG A 51 2.07 -14.10 -5.93
CA ARG A 51 2.96 -14.76 -4.96
C ARG A 51 2.23 -15.15 -3.68
N ILE A 52 1.39 -14.28 -3.16
CA ILE A 52 0.59 -14.56 -1.95
C ILE A 52 -0.40 -15.71 -2.21
N TYR A 53 -1.18 -15.64 -3.29
CA TYR A 53 -2.14 -16.70 -3.63
C TYR A 53 -1.45 -18.04 -3.94
N HIS A 54 -0.33 -18.00 -4.65
CA HIS A 54 0.46 -19.20 -4.92
C HIS A 54 0.95 -19.86 -3.62
N SER A 55 1.40 -19.07 -2.64
CA SER A 55 1.81 -19.59 -1.33
C SER A 55 0.63 -20.27 -0.62
N VAL A 56 -0.52 -19.62 -0.54
CA VAL A 56 -1.72 -20.17 0.13
C VAL A 56 -2.20 -21.46 -0.56
N ILE A 57 -2.27 -21.47 -1.90
CA ILE A 57 -2.70 -22.64 -2.68
C ILE A 57 -1.70 -23.79 -2.50
N THR A 58 -0.40 -23.49 -2.49
CA THR A 58 0.64 -24.50 -2.27
C THR A 58 0.52 -25.13 -0.88
N LYS A 59 0.28 -24.33 0.15
CA LYS A 59 0.03 -24.81 1.52
C LYS A 59 -1.22 -25.68 1.59
N GLU A 60 -2.31 -25.29 0.91
CA GLU A 60 -3.53 -26.10 0.81
C GLU A 60 -3.24 -27.47 0.18
N ARG A 61 -2.54 -27.49 -0.96
CA ARG A 61 -2.20 -28.73 -1.67
C ARG A 61 -1.30 -29.68 -0.87
N ARG A 62 -0.48 -29.16 0.02
CA ARG A 62 0.35 -29.95 0.95
C ARG A 62 -0.43 -30.48 2.16
N GLY A 63 -1.63 -29.96 2.40
CA GLY A 63 -2.45 -30.32 3.56
C GLY A 63 -2.13 -29.52 4.83
N ASP A 64 -1.44 -28.39 4.72
CA ASP A 64 -1.02 -27.57 5.88
C ASP A 64 -2.23 -27.04 6.67
N TYR A 65 -3.41 -26.96 6.04
CA TYR A 65 -4.65 -26.51 6.68
C TYR A 65 -5.52 -27.65 7.25
N LEU A 66 -5.00 -28.88 7.29
CA LEU A 66 -5.62 -30.06 7.93
C LEU A 66 -7.07 -30.33 7.48
N GLY A 67 -7.38 -30.08 6.21
CA GLY A 67 -8.71 -30.27 5.63
C GLY A 67 -9.70 -29.14 5.90
N GLY A 68 -9.26 -28.05 6.51
CA GLY A 68 -10.09 -26.85 6.71
C GLY A 68 -10.44 -26.16 5.38
N THR A 69 -11.56 -25.46 5.36
CA THR A 69 -11.95 -24.61 4.22
C THR A 69 -11.03 -23.40 4.14
N VAL A 70 -10.27 -23.27 3.06
CA VAL A 70 -9.35 -22.15 2.82
C VAL A 70 -10.08 -21.02 2.13
N GLN A 71 -10.01 -19.81 2.70
CA GLN A 71 -10.73 -18.61 2.25
C GLN A 71 -9.78 -17.41 2.17
N VAL A 72 -10.19 -16.35 1.47
CA VAL A 72 -9.41 -15.11 1.42
C VAL A 72 -9.21 -14.55 2.82
N VAL A 73 -10.28 -14.49 3.62
CA VAL A 73 -10.21 -14.18 5.05
C VAL A 73 -10.53 -15.45 5.81
N PRO A 74 -9.64 -15.97 6.67
CA PRO A 74 -8.39 -15.35 7.12
C PRO A 74 -7.11 -15.75 6.37
N HIS A 75 -7.13 -16.77 5.49
CA HIS A 75 -5.91 -17.44 5.04
C HIS A 75 -5.00 -16.57 4.16
N VAL A 76 -5.58 -15.84 3.20
CA VAL A 76 -4.81 -14.91 2.35
C VAL A 76 -4.39 -13.68 3.17
N THR A 77 -5.29 -13.14 3.99
CA THR A 77 -4.97 -11.99 4.84
C THR A 77 -3.90 -12.32 5.88
N ASP A 78 -3.93 -13.50 6.47
CA ASP A 78 -2.90 -13.95 7.42
C ASP A 78 -1.56 -14.15 6.74
N GLU A 79 -1.53 -14.69 5.51
CA GLU A 79 -0.30 -14.79 4.73
C GLU A 79 0.34 -13.43 4.49
N ILE A 80 -0.45 -12.43 4.09
CA ILE A 80 0.02 -11.05 3.90
C ILE A 80 0.57 -10.47 5.21
N LYS A 81 -0.18 -10.60 6.32
CA LYS A 81 0.26 -10.11 7.63
C LYS A 81 1.55 -10.78 8.09
N GLN A 82 1.70 -12.09 7.88
CA GLN A 82 2.92 -12.82 8.21
C GLN A 82 4.12 -12.32 7.42
N CYS A 83 3.96 -11.99 6.13
CA CYS A 83 5.01 -11.40 5.33
C CYS A 83 5.46 -10.05 5.90
N ILE A 84 4.52 -9.18 6.26
CA ILE A 84 4.81 -7.89 6.89
C ILE A 84 5.53 -8.08 8.24
N MET A 85 5.01 -8.94 9.10
CA MET A 85 5.60 -9.18 10.42
C MET A 85 7.01 -9.77 10.32
N ARG A 86 7.28 -10.59 9.31
CA ARG A 86 8.61 -11.19 9.10
C ARG A 86 9.68 -10.13 8.83
N ILE A 87 9.40 -9.18 7.93
CA ILE A 87 10.36 -8.11 7.61
C ILE A 87 10.46 -7.05 8.71
N SER A 88 9.48 -7.00 9.61
CA SER A 88 9.44 -6.05 10.72
C SER A 88 10.27 -6.48 11.93
N GLN A 89 10.75 -7.73 11.96
CA GLN A 89 11.51 -8.23 13.10
C GLN A 89 12.82 -7.47 13.30
N GLY A 90 12.99 -6.90 14.49
CA GLY A 90 14.20 -6.14 14.86
C GLY A 90 14.28 -4.74 14.24
N MET A 91 13.21 -4.27 13.59
CA MET A 91 13.14 -2.92 13.03
C MET A 91 12.41 -1.97 13.98
N ASP A 92 12.93 -0.76 14.14
CA ASP A 92 12.25 0.31 14.89
C ASP A 92 11.00 0.82 14.14
N VAL A 93 11.09 0.89 12.81
CA VAL A 93 10.01 1.31 11.91
C VAL A 93 10.03 0.45 10.63
N THR A 94 8.86 -0.02 10.22
CA THR A 94 8.67 -0.70 8.94
C THR A 94 7.67 0.08 8.11
N ILE A 95 8.07 0.47 6.90
CA ILE A 95 7.19 1.14 5.93
C ILE A 95 6.68 0.08 4.96
N VAL A 96 5.38 -0.06 4.89
CA VAL A 96 4.69 -0.99 3.98
C VAL A 96 3.89 -0.19 2.97
N GLU A 97 4.21 -0.37 1.70
CA GLU A 97 3.46 0.22 0.61
C GLU A 97 2.46 -0.79 0.05
N ILE A 98 1.20 -0.39 -0.01
CA ILE A 98 0.15 -1.13 -0.72
C ILE A 98 -0.02 -0.50 -2.09
N GLY A 99 0.41 -1.21 -3.11
CA GLY A 99 0.34 -0.75 -4.50
C GLY A 99 -1.09 -0.75 -5.05
N GLY A 100 -1.30 0.05 -6.09
CA GLY A 100 -2.57 0.19 -6.78
C GLY A 100 -3.48 1.26 -6.20
N THR A 101 -4.61 1.46 -6.87
CA THR A 101 -5.62 2.47 -6.47
C THR A 101 -6.54 1.87 -5.42
N VAL A 102 -6.85 2.63 -4.37
CA VAL A 102 -7.84 2.23 -3.36
C VAL A 102 -9.20 2.04 -4.03
N GLY A 103 -9.75 0.85 -3.88
CA GLY A 103 -11.00 0.43 -4.52
C GLY A 103 -10.82 -0.60 -5.63
N ASP A 104 -9.59 -0.85 -6.08
CA ASP A 104 -9.30 -1.94 -7.02
C ASP A 104 -9.55 -3.29 -6.34
N ILE A 105 -10.16 -4.21 -7.07
CA ILE A 105 -10.54 -5.54 -6.55
C ILE A 105 -9.30 -6.31 -6.08
N GLU A 106 -8.20 -6.23 -6.80
CA GLU A 106 -6.97 -6.97 -6.49
C GLU A 106 -6.27 -6.50 -5.23
N SER A 107 -6.46 -5.23 -4.82
CA SER A 107 -5.85 -4.70 -3.59
C SER A 107 -6.68 -4.96 -2.33
N LEU A 108 -7.95 -5.37 -2.46
CA LEU A 108 -8.85 -5.57 -1.32
C LEU A 108 -8.31 -6.53 -0.25
N PRO A 109 -7.72 -7.70 -0.57
CA PRO A 109 -7.15 -8.58 0.45
C PRO A 109 -5.98 -7.94 1.22
N PHE A 110 -5.18 -7.12 0.55
CA PHE A 110 -4.09 -6.38 1.18
C PHE A 110 -4.61 -5.28 2.11
N LEU A 111 -5.61 -4.52 1.66
CA LEU A 111 -6.26 -3.50 2.49
C LEU A 111 -6.95 -4.14 3.70
N GLU A 112 -7.61 -5.28 3.53
CA GLU A 112 -8.19 -6.03 4.65
C GLU A 112 -7.11 -6.53 5.62
N ALA A 113 -5.98 -7.03 5.12
CA ALA A 113 -4.87 -7.46 5.95
C ALA A 113 -4.32 -6.31 6.81
N ILE A 114 -4.03 -5.15 6.21
CA ILE A 114 -3.52 -4.00 6.98
C ILE A 114 -4.57 -3.40 7.92
N ARG A 115 -5.87 -3.50 7.57
CA ARG A 115 -6.95 -3.11 8.49
C ARG A 115 -6.94 -3.96 9.76
N GLN A 116 -6.53 -5.24 9.65
CA GLN A 116 -6.42 -6.15 10.78
C GLN A 116 -5.14 -5.97 11.59
N MET A 117 -4.06 -5.44 11.02
CA MET A 117 -2.75 -5.30 11.69
C MET A 117 -2.82 -4.71 13.11
N PRO A 118 -3.64 -3.68 13.41
CA PRO A 118 -3.76 -3.16 14.77
C PRO A 118 -4.20 -4.16 15.83
N TYR A 119 -4.87 -5.24 15.45
CA TYR A 119 -5.25 -6.32 16.38
C TYR A 119 -4.07 -7.24 16.71
N ASP A 120 -3.13 -7.37 15.76
CA ASP A 120 -1.97 -8.26 15.93
C ASP A 120 -0.80 -7.55 16.64
N VAL A 121 -0.58 -6.26 16.34
CA VAL A 121 0.61 -5.52 16.81
C VAL A 121 0.31 -4.38 17.79
N GLY A 122 -0.96 -4.10 18.07
CA GLY A 122 -1.40 -2.95 18.87
C GLY A 122 -1.70 -1.72 18.02
N ARG A 123 -2.74 -0.98 18.38
CA ARG A 123 -3.21 0.20 17.62
C ARG A 123 -2.19 1.33 17.62
N GLU A 124 -1.45 1.47 18.70
CA GLU A 124 -0.39 2.47 18.89
C GLU A 124 0.83 2.24 18.00
N ASN A 125 0.96 1.04 17.44
CA ASN A 125 2.08 0.65 16.58
C ASN A 125 1.75 0.70 15.08
N VAL A 126 0.56 1.21 14.72
CA VAL A 126 0.13 1.29 13.31
C VAL A 126 -0.23 2.72 12.94
N LEU A 127 0.37 3.20 11.87
CA LEU A 127 0.07 4.50 11.27
C LEU A 127 -0.35 4.32 9.81
N TYR A 128 -1.54 4.80 9.45
CA TYR A 128 -2.00 4.81 8.07
C TYR A 128 -1.72 6.15 7.40
N VAL A 129 -0.89 6.12 6.38
CA VAL A 129 -0.60 7.24 5.50
C VAL A 129 -1.26 6.98 4.16
N HIS A 130 -2.09 7.90 3.69
CA HIS A 130 -2.78 7.76 2.41
C HIS A 130 -2.29 8.82 1.42
N LEU A 131 -1.75 8.34 0.29
CA LEU A 131 -1.32 9.18 -0.81
C LEU A 131 -2.52 9.47 -1.72
N THR A 132 -2.79 10.74 -1.96
CA THR A 132 -3.91 11.21 -2.79
C THR A 132 -3.45 12.20 -3.83
N LEU A 133 -4.28 12.46 -4.82
CA LEU A 133 -4.03 13.45 -5.85
C LEU A 133 -4.94 14.68 -5.65
N VAL A 134 -4.33 15.87 -5.68
CA VAL A 134 -5.03 17.15 -5.72
C VAL A 134 -4.64 17.86 -7.02
N PRO A 135 -5.34 17.59 -8.12
CA PRO A 135 -5.00 18.13 -9.42
C PRO A 135 -5.36 19.61 -9.52
N TYR A 136 -4.57 20.36 -10.26
CA TYR A 136 -4.92 21.70 -10.71
C TYR A 136 -5.62 21.61 -12.06
N ILE A 137 -6.80 22.20 -12.14
CA ILE A 137 -7.58 22.26 -13.40
C ILE A 137 -7.33 23.64 -14.03
N GLY A 138 -6.48 23.68 -15.06
CA GLY A 138 -6.08 24.92 -15.72
C GLY A 138 -7.25 25.73 -16.28
N THR A 139 -8.27 25.07 -16.82
CA THR A 139 -9.49 25.71 -17.34
C THR A 139 -10.36 26.35 -16.25
N ALA A 140 -10.33 25.81 -15.03
CA ALA A 140 -11.05 26.32 -13.88
C ALA A 140 -10.18 27.28 -13.02
N GLY A 141 -8.86 27.25 -13.20
CA GLY A 141 -7.93 28.05 -12.44
C GLY A 141 -7.80 27.65 -10.95
N GLU A 142 -8.17 26.42 -10.61
CA GLU A 142 -8.24 25.99 -9.21
C GLU A 142 -7.77 24.56 -8.96
N LEU A 143 -7.38 24.28 -7.72
CA LEU A 143 -7.08 22.95 -7.20
C LEU A 143 -8.36 22.21 -6.82
N GLN A 144 -8.47 20.96 -7.25
CA GLN A 144 -9.64 20.12 -6.99
C GLN A 144 -9.39 19.14 -5.83
N THR A 145 -10.23 19.23 -4.79
CA THR A 145 -10.13 18.36 -3.61
C THR A 145 -11.04 17.11 -3.69
N LYS A 146 -11.94 17.07 -4.65
CA LYS A 146 -12.90 15.94 -4.79
C LYS A 146 -12.22 14.59 -4.99
N PRO A 147 -11.18 14.44 -5.83
CA PRO A 147 -10.49 13.15 -5.97
C PRO A 147 -9.95 12.62 -4.63
N THR A 148 -9.33 13.50 -3.82
CA THR A 148 -8.85 13.16 -2.47
C THR A 148 -9.99 12.73 -1.56
N GLN A 149 -11.10 13.48 -1.53
CA GLN A 149 -12.26 13.15 -0.71
C GLN A 149 -12.86 11.78 -1.08
N HIS A 150 -12.99 11.50 -2.38
CA HIS A 150 -13.52 10.22 -2.86
C HIS A 150 -12.57 9.06 -2.51
N SER A 151 -11.27 9.23 -2.69
CA SER A 151 -10.28 8.21 -2.36
C SER A 151 -10.30 7.88 -0.86
N VAL A 152 -10.34 8.91 0.01
CA VAL A 152 -10.44 8.72 1.46
C VAL A 152 -11.77 8.05 1.85
N ASN A 153 -12.89 8.46 1.26
CA ASN A 153 -14.17 7.81 1.53
C ASN A 153 -14.14 6.33 1.17
N LYS A 154 -13.52 5.98 0.03
CA LYS A 154 -13.37 4.60 -0.39
C LYS A 154 -12.53 3.78 0.59
N LEU A 155 -11.44 4.35 1.10
CA LEU A 155 -10.61 3.72 2.13
C LEU A 155 -11.40 3.52 3.45
N ARG A 156 -12.20 4.51 3.83
CA ARG A 156 -13.06 4.42 5.04
C ARG A 156 -14.17 3.38 4.91
N GLU A 157 -14.73 3.18 3.72
CA GLU A 157 -15.69 2.09 3.45
C GLU A 157 -15.09 0.71 3.74
N ILE A 158 -13.78 0.55 3.53
CA ILE A 158 -13.03 -0.68 3.86
C ILE A 158 -12.77 -0.81 5.36
N GLY A 159 -12.94 0.29 6.12
CA GLY A 159 -12.72 0.34 7.56
C GLY A 159 -11.37 0.89 7.99
N ILE A 160 -10.66 1.60 7.09
CA ILE A 160 -9.39 2.25 7.38
C ILE A 160 -9.60 3.77 7.42
N GLN A 161 -9.36 4.39 8.59
CA GLN A 161 -9.25 5.83 8.71
C GLN A 161 -7.78 6.22 8.57
N PRO A 162 -7.39 7.01 7.55
CA PRO A 162 -6.02 7.48 7.45
C PRO A 162 -5.71 8.47 8.60
N HIS A 163 -4.49 8.42 9.10
CA HIS A 163 -3.97 9.35 10.09
C HIS A 163 -3.33 10.57 9.42
N ILE A 164 -2.66 10.32 8.29
CA ILE A 164 -1.95 11.34 7.52
C ILE A 164 -2.38 11.25 6.05
N LEU A 165 -2.56 12.41 5.42
CA LEU A 165 -2.76 12.52 3.98
C LEU A 165 -1.54 13.16 3.33
N LEU A 166 -0.93 12.46 2.37
CA LEU A 166 0.06 13.01 1.47
C LEU A 166 -0.66 13.43 0.19
N CYS A 167 -0.86 14.72 0.02
CA CYS A 167 -1.59 15.27 -1.12
C CYS A 167 -0.61 15.63 -2.23
N ARG A 168 -0.47 14.74 -3.22
CA ARG A 168 0.36 14.96 -4.39
C ARG A 168 -0.26 16.03 -5.29
N THR A 169 0.54 17.00 -5.67
CA THR A 169 0.10 18.14 -6.46
C THR A 169 1.29 18.86 -7.11
N ASP A 170 1.04 19.63 -8.16
CA ASP A 170 2.06 20.43 -8.87
C ASP A 170 2.41 21.75 -8.16
N ARG A 171 1.68 22.10 -7.09
CA ARG A 171 1.86 23.37 -6.34
C ARG A 171 1.53 23.23 -4.86
N TYR A 172 1.97 24.17 -4.03
CA TYR A 172 1.67 24.15 -2.60
C TYR A 172 0.17 24.36 -2.34
N LEU A 173 -0.35 23.56 -1.40
CA LEU A 173 -1.74 23.66 -0.96
C LEU A 173 -1.88 24.88 -0.01
N PRO A 174 -2.79 25.81 -0.32
CA PRO A 174 -3.11 26.90 0.61
C PRO A 174 -3.66 26.37 1.94
N PRO A 175 -3.43 27.09 3.06
CA PRO A 175 -3.92 26.68 4.39
C PRO A 175 -5.44 26.45 4.46
N GLU A 176 -6.22 27.22 3.69
CA GLU A 176 -7.68 27.08 3.61
C GLU A 176 -8.08 25.75 2.94
N LEU A 177 -7.36 25.39 1.87
CA LEU A 177 -7.61 24.15 1.18
C LEU A 177 -7.22 22.91 2.01
N LYS A 178 -6.13 23.01 2.78
CA LYS A 178 -5.77 21.98 3.78
C LYS A 178 -6.86 21.80 4.82
N GLY A 179 -7.42 22.92 5.34
CA GLY A 179 -8.55 22.88 6.29
C GLY A 179 -9.79 22.21 5.69
N LYS A 180 -10.11 22.51 4.43
CA LYS A 180 -11.22 21.85 3.72
C LYS A 180 -10.99 20.34 3.57
N ILE A 181 -9.79 19.90 3.14
CA ILE A 181 -9.43 18.50 3.02
C ILE A 181 -9.53 17.82 4.40
N ALA A 182 -8.94 18.40 5.42
CA ALA A 182 -8.96 17.89 6.79
C ALA A 182 -10.39 17.61 7.29
N MET A 183 -11.28 18.60 7.11
CA MET A 183 -12.67 18.48 7.54
C MET A 183 -13.40 17.34 6.81
N PHE A 184 -13.29 17.25 5.49
CA PHE A 184 -13.99 16.20 4.71
C PHE A 184 -13.40 14.80 4.88
N CYS A 185 -12.10 14.73 5.17
CA CYS A 185 -11.37 13.46 5.31
C CYS A 185 -11.25 12.99 6.75
N ASN A 186 -11.73 13.77 7.72
CA ASN A 186 -11.65 13.49 9.15
C ASN A 186 -10.20 13.23 9.62
N VAL A 187 -9.32 14.16 9.28
CA VAL A 187 -7.92 14.19 9.73
C VAL A 187 -7.59 15.55 10.31
N GLU A 188 -6.56 15.63 11.14
CA GLU A 188 -6.06 16.92 11.63
C GLU A 188 -5.51 17.75 10.46
N LYS A 189 -5.65 19.09 10.55
CA LYS A 189 -5.17 19.99 9.50
C LYS A 189 -3.67 19.87 9.25
N ASP A 190 -2.90 19.67 10.31
CA ASP A 190 -1.45 19.50 10.25
C ASP A 190 -1.03 18.13 9.67
N ALA A 191 -1.95 17.18 9.66
CA ALA A 191 -1.76 15.88 9.02
C ALA A 191 -2.06 15.90 7.50
N VAL A 192 -2.49 17.03 6.94
CA VAL A 192 -2.63 17.24 5.49
C VAL A 192 -1.33 17.82 4.95
N ILE A 193 -0.50 16.96 4.39
CA ILE A 193 0.85 17.30 3.92
C ILE A 193 0.83 17.49 2.41
N THR A 194 1.44 18.60 1.94
CA THR A 194 1.65 18.81 0.51
C THR A 194 2.84 17.96 0.04
N ALA A 195 2.61 17.02 -0.86
CA ALA A 195 3.64 16.30 -1.59
C ALA A 195 3.73 16.94 -3.00
N LYS A 196 4.60 17.96 -3.12
CA LYS A 196 4.77 18.69 -4.38
C LYS A 196 5.68 17.92 -5.32
N ASP A 197 5.24 17.76 -6.58
CA ASP A 197 6.04 17.26 -7.70
C ASP A 197 7.16 18.23 -8.09
#